data_e01b07a9eb5757e0ed6838dbb30276b7
#
_entry.id   e01b07a9eb5757e0ed6838dbb30276b7
#
_cell.length_a   1.000
_cell.length_b   1.000
_cell.length_c   1.000
_cell.angle_alpha   90.00
_cell.angle_beta   90.00
_cell.angle_gamma   90.00
#
_symmetry.space_group_name_H-M   'P 1'
#
loop_
_entity.id
_entity.type
_entity.pdbx_description
1 polymer ?
#
loop_
_entity_poly.entity_id
_entity_poly.type
_entity_poly.pdbx_seq_one_letter_code
_entity_poly.pdbx_strand_id
1 'polypeptide(L)'
;MCIRTASQLAQLASLMLVLSCLGCEKESQAIVSIALHPTNANILYVATNDAVYKSRDEGQLWERFPSFSARRVTTLAIDPQFPATIYAGTMADAVYKNPDGGQHWLPHNVGLKEHVSFINQFVFHPTHSEQIYAATTVGAFYTKDGGREWEERMAGMKEVHIVVSIAIHPRDPRVLYAGTTGGIYRSDSAGMAWKKINNGLIPEQELMGGMALGVNAIAFDVVNPDIVYAGTTKGLFRTTTRGEQWERIGQSLPDLFVSGILLDPIQPETLYIGGPGGVWKSPDSGQTWTASNRGLASLNIRALAMSPRDSHILYAGTNGSGLYRSTDSSATWTPLPLKAAPDQTQ
;
A
#
# COMPACT_ATOMS: atom_id res chain seq x y z
N MET A 1 35.15 -10.29 63.05
CA MET A 1 34.77 -9.03 62.38
C MET A 1 34.83 -9.29 60.88
N CYS A 2 33.79 -9.74 60.33
CA CYS A 2 33.53 -9.82 58.85
C CYS A 2 32.40 -10.80 58.52
N ILE A 3 31.16 -10.45 58.84
CA ILE A 3 29.94 -11.11 58.30
C ILE A 3 28.86 -10.03 58.19
N ARG A 4 28.97 -9.18 57.16
CA ARG A 4 27.88 -8.27 56.72
C ARG A 4 28.15 -7.72 55.33
N THR A 5 28.29 -8.55 54.29
CA THR A 5 28.36 -8.04 52.92
C THR A 5 27.67 -8.92 51.89
N ALA A 6 27.15 -10.10 52.25
CA ALA A 6 26.52 -11.00 51.28
C ALA A 6 24.99 -10.79 51.08
N SER A 7 24.31 -10.15 52.04
CA SER A 7 22.85 -9.96 51.98
C SER A 7 22.39 -8.73 51.20
N GLN A 8 23.24 -7.70 51.07
CA GLN A 8 22.89 -6.49 50.32
C GLN A 8 23.12 -6.60 48.80
N LEU A 9 24.03 -7.45 48.35
CA LEU A 9 24.24 -7.72 46.95
C LEU A 9 23.17 -8.61 46.32
N ALA A 10 22.54 -9.49 47.12
CA ALA A 10 21.43 -10.33 46.66
C ALA A 10 20.10 -9.56 46.45
N GLN A 11 19.88 -8.51 47.25
CA GLN A 11 18.68 -7.66 47.10
C GLN A 11 18.79 -6.66 45.93
N LEU A 12 19.98 -6.21 45.58
CA LEU A 12 20.21 -5.35 44.41
C LEU A 12 20.12 -6.16 43.08
N ALA A 13 20.55 -7.41 43.10
CA ALA A 13 20.41 -8.29 41.93
C ALA A 13 18.94 -8.70 41.65
N SER A 14 18.12 -8.86 42.71
CA SER A 14 16.69 -9.17 42.56
C SER A 14 15.87 -7.96 42.11
N LEU A 15 16.31 -6.73 42.43
CA LEU A 15 15.63 -5.51 41.96
C LEU A 15 15.97 -5.15 40.51
N MET A 16 17.16 -5.53 40.03
CA MET A 16 17.53 -5.37 38.60
C MET A 16 16.89 -6.41 37.71
N LEU A 17 16.53 -7.60 38.19
CA LEU A 17 15.86 -8.63 37.39
C LEU A 17 14.36 -8.35 37.23
N VAL A 18 13.73 -7.55 38.09
CA VAL A 18 12.32 -7.16 38.00
C VAL A 18 12.13 -5.91 37.13
N LEU A 19 13.17 -5.07 36.94
CA LEU A 19 13.11 -3.94 36.02
C LEU A 19 13.45 -4.29 34.56
N SER A 20 14.02 -5.46 34.29
CA SER A 20 14.28 -5.92 32.94
C SER A 20 13.06 -6.60 32.27
N CYS A 21 11.98 -6.88 33.01
CA CYS A 21 10.72 -7.42 32.46
C CYS A 21 9.66 -6.36 32.17
N LEU A 22 9.95 -5.06 32.35
CA LEU A 22 9.05 -3.96 32.01
C LEU A 22 9.48 -3.16 30.76
N GLY A 23 10.51 -3.61 30.07
CA GLY A 23 10.80 -3.26 28.69
C GLY A 23 9.98 -4.18 27.79
N CYS A 24 8.68 -3.97 27.72
CA CYS A 24 7.88 -4.41 26.58
C CYS A 24 8.52 -3.68 25.39
N GLU A 25 9.41 -4.35 24.65
CA GLU A 25 9.80 -3.91 23.32
C GLU A 25 8.49 -3.68 22.58
N LYS A 26 8.16 -2.42 22.33
CA LYS A 26 7.12 -2.07 21.39
C LYS A 26 7.59 -2.68 20.09
N GLU A 27 7.08 -3.89 19.76
CA GLU A 27 7.23 -4.42 18.43
C GLU A 27 6.86 -3.30 17.48
N SER A 28 7.82 -2.91 16.67
CA SER A 28 7.66 -1.85 15.70
C SER A 28 6.62 -2.32 14.68
N GLN A 29 5.35 -1.99 14.91
CA GLN A 29 4.25 -2.40 14.04
C GLN A 29 4.25 -1.55 12.77
N ALA A 30 5.12 -1.91 11.84
CA ALA A 30 5.06 -1.34 10.49
C ALA A 30 3.84 -1.90 9.76
N ILE A 31 2.91 -1.03 9.41
CA ILE A 31 1.75 -1.37 8.57
C ILE A 31 2.18 -1.28 7.11
N VAL A 32 2.17 -2.41 6.41
CA VAL A 32 2.63 -2.48 5.02
C VAL A 32 1.51 -2.38 4.00
N SER A 33 0.30 -2.81 4.38
CA SER A 33 -0.88 -2.74 3.49
C SER A 33 -2.17 -2.63 4.30
N ILE A 34 -3.14 -1.92 3.74
CA ILE A 34 -4.50 -1.77 4.26
C ILE A 34 -5.45 -2.12 3.13
N ALA A 35 -6.36 -3.06 3.34
CA ALA A 35 -7.40 -3.45 2.38
C ALA A 35 -8.77 -3.30 3.02
N LEU A 36 -9.61 -2.46 2.43
CA LEU A 36 -10.96 -2.17 2.92
C LEU A 36 -11.99 -2.99 2.14
N HIS A 37 -12.97 -3.53 2.85
CA HIS A 37 -14.05 -4.28 2.22
C HIS A 37 -14.89 -3.33 1.33
N PRO A 38 -15.18 -3.70 0.06
CA PRO A 38 -15.74 -2.78 -0.92
C PRO A 38 -17.15 -2.28 -0.58
N THR A 39 -17.91 -3.06 0.19
CA THR A 39 -19.32 -2.77 0.49
C THR A 39 -19.66 -2.71 1.98
N ASN A 40 -18.76 -3.13 2.87
CA ASN A 40 -18.96 -3.11 4.33
C ASN A 40 -17.83 -2.35 5.01
N ALA A 41 -18.07 -1.10 5.41
CA ALA A 41 -17.06 -0.25 6.03
C ALA A 41 -16.51 -0.79 7.36
N ASN A 42 -17.23 -1.69 8.03
CA ASN A 42 -16.79 -2.29 9.30
C ASN A 42 -15.64 -3.29 9.11
N ILE A 43 -15.50 -3.86 7.90
CA ILE A 43 -14.52 -4.91 7.62
C ILE A 43 -13.29 -4.31 6.95
N LEU A 44 -12.15 -4.53 7.56
CA LEU A 44 -10.86 -4.18 6.99
C LEU A 44 -9.80 -5.22 7.34
N TYR A 45 -8.80 -5.31 6.47
CA TYR A 45 -7.64 -6.15 6.66
C TYR A 45 -6.39 -5.29 6.67
N VAL A 46 -5.46 -5.63 7.54
CA VAL A 46 -4.19 -4.93 7.68
C VAL A 46 -3.07 -5.96 7.69
N ALA A 47 -2.03 -5.71 6.90
CA ALA A 47 -0.81 -6.48 6.96
C ALA A 47 0.28 -5.72 7.71
N THR A 48 0.94 -6.41 8.60
CA THR A 48 2.26 -6.06 9.12
C THR A 48 3.32 -6.90 8.43
N ASN A 49 4.59 -6.73 8.77
CA ASN A 49 5.64 -7.60 8.25
C ASN A 49 5.43 -9.08 8.62
N ASP A 50 4.74 -9.38 9.73
CA ASP A 50 4.72 -10.71 10.35
C ASP A 50 3.32 -11.35 10.38
N ALA A 51 2.26 -10.58 10.11
CA ALA A 51 0.91 -11.11 10.22
C ALA A 51 -0.10 -10.32 9.37
N VAL A 52 -1.23 -10.96 9.10
CA VAL A 52 -2.44 -10.33 8.60
C VAL A 52 -3.46 -10.27 9.73
N TYR A 53 -4.10 -9.14 9.85
CA TYR A 53 -5.16 -8.88 10.83
C TYR A 53 -6.45 -8.52 10.11
N LYS A 54 -7.59 -8.96 10.66
CA LYS A 54 -8.93 -8.60 10.23
C LYS A 54 -9.67 -7.91 11.35
N SER A 55 -10.35 -6.83 11.04
CA SER A 55 -11.35 -6.23 11.91
C SER A 55 -12.73 -6.37 11.28
N ARG A 56 -13.77 -6.42 12.13
CA ARG A 56 -15.19 -6.44 11.75
C ARG A 56 -15.97 -5.26 12.35
N ASP A 57 -15.28 -4.34 12.99
CA ASP A 57 -15.80 -3.21 13.79
C ASP A 57 -14.98 -1.93 13.59
N GLU A 58 -14.57 -1.67 12.34
CA GLU A 58 -13.83 -0.48 11.92
C GLU A 58 -12.46 -0.32 12.61
N GLY A 59 -11.86 -1.44 13.05
CA GLY A 59 -10.53 -1.45 13.65
C GLY A 59 -10.49 -1.38 15.17
N GLN A 60 -11.62 -1.56 15.87
CA GLN A 60 -11.64 -1.58 17.35
C GLN A 60 -11.07 -2.87 17.91
N LEU A 61 -11.43 -4.02 17.32
CA LEU A 61 -10.91 -5.33 17.65
C LEU A 61 -10.36 -6.03 16.40
N TRP A 62 -9.35 -6.87 16.63
CA TRP A 62 -8.62 -7.53 15.56
C TRP A 62 -8.51 -9.03 15.78
N GLU A 63 -8.79 -9.77 14.74
CA GLU A 63 -8.50 -11.20 14.62
C GLU A 63 -7.17 -11.35 13.86
N ARG A 64 -6.19 -12.00 14.47
CA ARG A 64 -4.92 -12.31 13.82
C ARG A 64 -5.04 -13.64 13.09
N PHE A 65 -4.63 -13.73 11.84
CA PHE A 65 -4.60 -14.99 11.11
C PHE A 65 -3.32 -15.77 11.40
N PRO A 66 -3.40 -16.88 12.15
CA PRO A 66 -2.22 -17.65 12.54
C PRO A 66 -1.62 -18.48 11.42
N SER A 67 -2.40 -18.81 10.40
CA SER A 67 -1.99 -19.72 9.32
C SER A 67 -1.15 -19.08 8.23
N PHE A 68 -0.93 -17.78 8.30
CA PHE A 68 -0.03 -17.07 7.40
C PHE A 68 1.38 -17.11 7.98
N SER A 69 1.95 -18.32 8.05
CA SER A 69 3.24 -18.52 8.70
C SER A 69 4.39 -17.95 7.88
N ALA A 70 5.13 -17.06 8.52
CA ALA A 70 6.55 -16.78 8.31
C ALA A 70 6.96 -16.01 7.05
N ARG A 71 6.05 -15.38 6.27
CA ARG A 71 6.49 -14.73 5.04
C ARG A 71 5.96 -13.32 4.96
N ARG A 72 6.88 -12.38 4.92
CA ARG A 72 6.57 -10.94 4.93
C ARG A 72 5.55 -10.60 3.88
N VAL A 73 4.34 -10.26 4.30
CA VAL A 73 3.31 -9.74 3.41
C VAL A 73 3.75 -8.37 2.90
N THR A 74 3.59 -8.15 1.62
CA THR A 74 3.96 -6.90 0.95
C THR A 74 2.74 -6.09 0.53
N THR A 75 1.65 -6.79 0.18
CA THR A 75 0.39 -6.18 -0.24
C THR A 75 -0.78 -7.10 0.04
N LEU A 76 -1.95 -6.51 0.29
CA LEU A 76 -3.24 -7.19 0.39
C LEU A 76 -4.20 -6.58 -0.62
N ALA A 77 -5.06 -7.43 -1.20
CA ALA A 77 -6.16 -6.99 -2.03
C ALA A 77 -7.40 -7.85 -1.79
N ILE A 78 -8.56 -7.21 -1.70
CA ILE A 78 -9.86 -7.87 -1.57
C ILE A 78 -10.50 -7.90 -2.94
N ASP A 79 -11.02 -9.06 -3.33
CA ASP A 79 -11.80 -9.19 -4.57
C ASP A 79 -13.05 -8.29 -4.50
N PRO A 80 -13.22 -7.33 -5.40
CA PRO A 80 -14.32 -6.37 -5.32
C PRO A 80 -15.71 -6.99 -5.57
N GLN A 81 -15.79 -8.12 -6.26
CA GLN A 81 -17.05 -8.82 -6.55
C GLN A 81 -17.31 -9.95 -5.54
N PHE A 82 -16.25 -10.59 -5.04
CA PHE A 82 -16.31 -11.68 -4.08
C PHE A 82 -15.48 -11.35 -2.83
N PRO A 83 -15.96 -10.45 -1.94
CA PRO A 83 -15.14 -9.89 -0.86
C PRO A 83 -14.71 -10.87 0.24
N ALA A 84 -15.19 -12.10 0.21
CA ALA A 84 -14.64 -13.20 1.01
C ALA A 84 -13.27 -13.66 0.48
N THR A 85 -12.97 -13.35 -0.78
CA THR A 85 -11.69 -13.72 -1.42
C THR A 85 -10.67 -12.60 -1.23
N ILE A 86 -9.51 -12.97 -0.70
CA ILE A 86 -8.41 -12.05 -0.41
C ILE A 86 -7.13 -12.58 -1.07
N TYR A 87 -6.36 -11.68 -1.62
CA TYR A 87 -5.03 -11.96 -2.15
C TYR A 87 -3.97 -11.31 -1.29
N ALA A 88 -2.92 -12.03 -1.01
CA ALA A 88 -1.73 -11.53 -0.35
C ALA A 88 -0.51 -11.72 -1.24
N GLY A 89 0.17 -10.63 -1.51
CA GLY A 89 1.51 -10.65 -2.07
C GLY A 89 2.53 -10.78 -0.94
N THR A 90 3.58 -11.56 -1.17
CA THR A 90 4.60 -11.84 -0.17
C THR A 90 6.00 -11.53 -0.68
N MET A 91 6.95 -11.48 0.25
CA MET A 91 8.38 -11.51 -0.05
C MET A 91 8.83 -12.97 -0.02
N ALA A 92 9.29 -13.50 -1.12
CA ALA A 92 9.84 -14.84 -1.36
C ALA A 92 8.86 -15.92 -1.86
N ASP A 93 7.53 -15.82 -1.65
CA ASP A 93 6.58 -16.86 -2.08
C ASP A 93 5.50 -16.37 -3.03
N ALA A 94 5.69 -15.20 -3.57
CA ALA A 94 4.80 -14.55 -4.52
C ALA A 94 3.34 -14.41 -4.02
N VAL A 95 2.38 -15.17 -4.53
CA VAL A 95 0.94 -14.95 -4.34
C VAL A 95 0.31 -16.02 -3.46
N TYR A 96 -0.45 -15.61 -2.48
CA TYR A 96 -1.41 -16.42 -1.74
C TYR A 96 -2.83 -15.93 -1.95
N LYS A 97 -3.77 -16.85 -2.10
CA LYS A 97 -5.20 -16.58 -2.18
C LYS A 97 -5.91 -17.21 -0.98
N ASN A 98 -6.81 -16.47 -0.40
CA ASN A 98 -7.72 -16.92 0.63
C ASN A 98 -9.15 -16.79 0.12
N PRO A 99 -9.93 -17.88 -0.01
CA PRO A 99 -11.28 -17.84 -0.57
C PRO A 99 -12.38 -17.64 0.48
N ASP A 100 -12.06 -17.64 1.77
CA ASP A 100 -13.01 -17.81 2.87
C ASP A 100 -12.94 -16.74 3.97
N GLY A 101 -12.44 -15.59 3.64
CA GLY A 101 -12.39 -14.45 4.55
C GLY A 101 -11.29 -14.51 5.59
N GLY A 102 -10.25 -15.35 5.35
CA GLY A 102 -9.00 -15.32 6.11
C GLY A 102 -8.55 -16.62 6.75
N GLN A 103 -9.34 -17.70 6.66
CA GLN A 103 -9.02 -18.94 7.39
C GLN A 103 -7.97 -19.81 6.67
N HIS A 104 -8.07 -19.94 5.36
CA HIS A 104 -7.19 -20.82 4.57
C HIS A 104 -6.47 -20.05 3.47
N TRP A 105 -5.16 -20.05 3.51
CA TRP A 105 -4.30 -19.43 2.50
C TRP A 105 -3.64 -20.48 1.63
N LEU A 106 -3.85 -20.38 0.33
CA LEU A 106 -3.34 -21.32 -0.67
C LEU A 106 -2.39 -20.60 -1.62
N PRO A 107 -1.24 -21.18 -1.99
CA PRO A 107 -0.35 -20.60 -2.99
C PRO A 107 -1.00 -20.62 -4.36
N HIS A 108 -0.87 -19.53 -5.11
CA HIS A 108 -1.41 -19.32 -6.45
C HIS A 108 -0.32 -18.78 -7.37
N ASN A 109 0.69 -19.59 -7.68
CA ASN A 109 1.95 -19.17 -8.30
C ASN A 109 2.23 -19.79 -9.67
N VAL A 110 1.31 -20.58 -10.24
CA VAL A 110 1.51 -21.20 -11.56
C VAL A 110 1.69 -20.11 -12.62
N GLY A 111 2.74 -20.22 -13.43
CA GLY A 111 3.09 -19.24 -14.47
C GLY A 111 3.87 -18.03 -13.98
N LEU A 112 4.01 -17.82 -12.66
CA LEU A 112 4.98 -16.87 -12.14
C LEU A 112 6.39 -17.42 -12.31
N LYS A 113 7.32 -16.57 -12.69
CA LYS A 113 8.73 -16.97 -12.82
C LYS A 113 9.27 -17.42 -11.45
N GLU A 114 10.19 -18.38 -11.44
CA GLU A 114 10.84 -18.89 -10.22
C GLU A 114 11.49 -17.79 -9.35
N HIS A 115 11.73 -16.61 -9.92
CA HIS A 115 12.36 -15.47 -9.27
C HIS A 115 11.38 -14.35 -8.90
N VAL A 116 10.05 -14.53 -9.05
CA VAL A 116 9.06 -13.57 -8.53
C VAL A 116 9.01 -13.70 -7.02
N SER A 117 9.88 -12.95 -6.35
CA SER A 117 9.99 -12.98 -4.90
C SER A 117 9.23 -11.87 -4.20
N PHE A 118 8.64 -10.90 -4.95
CA PHE A 118 8.02 -9.75 -4.33
C PHE A 118 6.86 -9.24 -5.19
N ILE A 119 5.66 -9.21 -4.62
CA ILE A 119 4.48 -8.59 -5.23
C ILE A 119 4.32 -7.19 -4.63
N ASN A 120 4.35 -6.18 -5.49
CA ASN A 120 4.18 -4.79 -5.07
C ASN A 120 2.70 -4.39 -4.96
N GLN A 121 1.85 -4.84 -5.91
CA GLN A 121 0.44 -4.47 -5.96
C GLN A 121 -0.36 -5.49 -6.76
N PHE A 122 -1.65 -5.68 -6.37
CA PHE A 122 -2.68 -6.30 -7.20
C PHE A 122 -3.67 -5.25 -7.66
N VAL A 123 -4.13 -5.38 -8.92
CA VAL A 123 -5.17 -4.52 -9.48
C VAL A 123 -6.19 -5.40 -10.21
N PHE A 124 -7.45 -5.29 -9.78
CA PHE A 124 -8.55 -6.04 -10.38
C PHE A 124 -9.13 -5.31 -11.58
N HIS A 125 -9.53 -6.06 -12.58
CA HIS A 125 -10.35 -5.54 -13.65
C HIS A 125 -11.70 -5.04 -13.09
N PRO A 126 -12.19 -3.86 -13.49
CA PRO A 126 -13.33 -3.19 -12.82
C PRO A 126 -14.64 -3.97 -12.86
N THR A 127 -14.84 -4.85 -13.84
CA THR A 127 -16.09 -5.62 -14.04
C THR A 127 -15.92 -7.14 -14.05
N HIS A 128 -14.67 -7.65 -14.02
CA HIS A 128 -14.35 -9.09 -14.07
C HIS A 128 -13.23 -9.35 -13.07
N SER A 129 -13.58 -9.59 -11.80
CA SER A 129 -12.59 -9.67 -10.73
C SER A 129 -11.67 -10.90 -10.80
N GLU A 130 -11.99 -11.89 -11.63
CA GLU A 130 -11.09 -12.99 -11.98
C GLU A 130 -9.88 -12.53 -12.84
N GLN A 131 -10.00 -11.35 -13.48
CA GLN A 131 -8.90 -10.74 -14.23
C GLN A 131 -8.11 -9.80 -13.31
N ILE A 132 -6.85 -10.15 -13.04
CA ILE A 132 -6.02 -9.45 -12.08
C ILE A 132 -4.66 -9.17 -12.71
N TYR A 133 -4.14 -7.97 -12.47
CA TYR A 133 -2.74 -7.62 -12.75
C TYR A 133 -1.95 -7.62 -11.46
N ALA A 134 -0.72 -8.13 -11.52
CA ALA A 134 0.25 -8.08 -10.42
C ALA A 134 1.48 -7.28 -10.86
N ALA A 135 1.77 -6.21 -10.13
CA ALA A 135 3.04 -5.50 -10.22
C ALA A 135 4.08 -6.20 -9.36
N THR A 136 5.24 -6.53 -9.94
CA THR A 136 6.28 -7.31 -9.25
C THR A 136 7.67 -6.72 -9.45
N THR A 137 8.64 -7.23 -8.69
CA THR A 137 10.06 -6.86 -8.86
C THR A 137 10.69 -7.43 -10.13
N VAL A 138 9.99 -8.26 -10.90
CA VAL A 138 10.48 -8.84 -12.15
C VAL A 138 9.54 -8.61 -13.33
N GLY A 139 8.55 -7.72 -13.19
CA GLY A 139 7.66 -7.36 -14.26
C GLY A 139 6.19 -7.21 -13.87
N ALA A 140 5.34 -7.08 -14.88
CA ALA A 140 3.90 -7.12 -14.77
C ALA A 140 3.39 -8.51 -15.18
N PHE A 141 2.50 -9.07 -14.37
CA PHE A 141 1.82 -10.34 -14.64
C PHE A 141 0.32 -10.14 -14.68
N TYR A 142 -0.36 -11.00 -15.40
CA TYR A 142 -1.80 -10.99 -15.56
C TYR A 142 -2.36 -12.40 -15.39
N THR A 143 -3.53 -12.50 -14.79
CA THR A 143 -4.34 -13.72 -14.74
C THR A 143 -5.75 -13.42 -15.25
N LYS A 144 -6.38 -14.40 -15.89
CA LYS A 144 -7.77 -14.35 -16.34
C LYS A 144 -8.71 -15.24 -15.52
N ASP A 145 -8.17 -15.96 -14.52
CA ASP A 145 -8.85 -17.05 -13.81
C ASP A 145 -8.69 -16.97 -12.29
N GLY A 146 -8.49 -15.75 -11.77
CA GLY A 146 -8.38 -15.48 -10.35
C GLY A 146 -7.10 -16.04 -9.75
N GLY A 147 -6.01 -15.99 -10.50
CA GLY A 147 -4.66 -16.35 -10.04
C GLY A 147 -4.34 -17.84 -10.17
N ARG A 148 -5.15 -18.67 -10.85
CA ARG A 148 -4.80 -20.07 -11.09
C ARG A 148 -3.58 -20.19 -11.99
N GLU A 149 -3.51 -19.34 -13.02
CA GLU A 149 -2.37 -19.24 -13.92
C GLU A 149 -2.06 -17.76 -14.20
N TRP A 150 -0.78 -17.41 -14.20
CA TRP A 150 -0.28 -16.07 -14.47
C TRP A 150 0.54 -16.07 -15.75
N GLU A 151 0.40 -15.02 -16.54
CA GLU A 151 1.20 -14.77 -17.74
C GLU A 151 1.93 -13.43 -17.65
N GLU A 152 3.14 -13.38 -18.12
CA GLU A 152 3.92 -12.14 -18.16
C GLU A 152 3.40 -11.18 -19.21
N ARG A 153 3.31 -9.88 -18.86
CA ARG A 153 2.85 -8.80 -19.71
C ARG A 153 3.89 -7.67 -19.75
N MET A 154 5.02 -7.90 -20.43
CA MET A 154 6.17 -6.98 -20.46
C MET A 154 6.58 -6.51 -21.87
N ALA A 155 5.85 -6.83 -22.93
CA ALA A 155 6.20 -6.41 -24.28
C ALA A 155 6.25 -4.88 -24.39
N GLY A 156 7.40 -4.34 -24.77
CA GLY A 156 7.68 -2.89 -24.83
C GLY A 156 8.39 -2.32 -23.59
N MET A 157 8.56 -3.09 -22.53
CA MET A 157 9.29 -2.69 -21.30
C MET A 157 10.66 -3.37 -21.16
N LYS A 158 11.42 -3.48 -22.24
CA LYS A 158 12.66 -4.29 -22.30
C LYS A 158 13.75 -3.86 -21.31
N GLU A 159 13.77 -2.59 -20.91
CA GLU A 159 14.80 -2.01 -20.04
C GLU A 159 14.36 -1.93 -18.57
N VAL A 160 13.14 -2.38 -18.27
CA VAL A 160 12.57 -2.28 -16.93
C VAL A 160 12.29 -3.67 -16.39
N HIS A 161 12.73 -3.92 -15.17
CA HIS A 161 12.44 -5.17 -14.48
C HIS A 161 11.42 -4.98 -13.34
N ILE A 162 11.44 -3.82 -12.67
CA ILE A 162 10.61 -3.58 -11.49
C ILE A 162 9.39 -2.75 -11.89
N VAL A 163 8.21 -3.36 -11.79
CA VAL A 163 6.93 -2.66 -11.83
C VAL A 163 6.46 -2.45 -10.39
N VAL A 164 6.29 -1.18 -9.99
CA VAL A 164 5.95 -0.80 -8.62
C VAL A 164 4.44 -0.69 -8.45
N SER A 165 3.76 -0.09 -9.44
CA SER A 165 2.32 0.15 -9.42
C SER A 165 1.70 -0.05 -10.80
N ILE A 166 0.43 -0.46 -10.83
CA ILE A 166 -0.40 -0.54 -12.03
C ILE A 166 -1.71 0.18 -11.72
N ALA A 167 -2.24 0.90 -12.69
CA ALA A 167 -3.57 1.47 -12.64
C ALA A 167 -4.35 1.13 -13.90
N ILE A 168 -5.62 0.75 -13.76
CA ILE A 168 -6.53 0.44 -14.85
C ILE A 168 -7.46 1.63 -15.04
N HIS A 169 -7.61 2.07 -16.28
CA HIS A 169 -8.53 3.14 -16.62
C HIS A 169 -9.98 2.72 -16.29
N PRO A 170 -10.74 3.51 -15.53
CA PRO A 170 -12.02 3.08 -14.94
C PRO A 170 -13.12 2.82 -15.95
N ARG A 171 -13.03 3.36 -17.17
CA ARG A 171 -14.05 3.21 -18.24
C ARG A 171 -13.58 2.40 -19.45
N ASP A 172 -12.28 2.24 -19.64
CA ASP A 172 -11.70 1.41 -20.70
C ASP A 172 -10.58 0.52 -20.14
N PRO A 173 -10.91 -0.71 -19.71
CA PRO A 173 -9.95 -1.60 -19.07
C PRO A 173 -8.78 -2.06 -19.96
N ARG A 174 -8.81 -1.75 -21.27
CA ARG A 174 -7.67 -1.98 -22.16
C ARG A 174 -6.53 -0.98 -21.90
N VAL A 175 -6.88 0.18 -21.33
CA VAL A 175 -5.92 1.23 -21.00
C VAL A 175 -5.38 1.03 -19.60
N LEU A 176 -4.07 0.82 -19.52
CA LEU A 176 -3.34 0.65 -18.26
C LEU A 176 -2.14 1.60 -18.21
N TYR A 177 -1.80 1.99 -17.00
CA TYR A 177 -0.56 2.68 -16.69
C TYR A 177 0.25 1.85 -15.72
N ALA A 178 1.55 1.74 -15.95
CA ALA A 178 2.48 1.06 -15.06
C ALA A 178 3.56 2.02 -14.58
N GLY A 179 3.65 2.19 -13.28
CA GLY A 179 4.73 2.90 -12.60
C GLY A 179 5.88 1.96 -12.35
N THR A 180 7.06 2.36 -12.78
CA THR A 180 8.26 1.54 -12.73
C THR A 180 9.43 2.29 -12.11
N THR A 181 10.56 1.63 -11.91
CA THR A 181 11.82 2.30 -11.55
C THR A 181 12.43 3.11 -12.69
N GLY A 182 11.90 3.01 -13.92
CA GLY A 182 12.35 3.76 -15.11
C GLY A 182 11.31 4.75 -15.65
N GLY A 183 10.28 5.09 -14.85
CA GLY A 183 9.22 6.01 -15.22
C GLY A 183 7.87 5.33 -15.44
N ILE A 184 7.04 5.91 -16.31
CA ILE A 184 5.68 5.48 -16.57
C ILE A 184 5.57 4.86 -17.96
N TYR A 185 4.85 3.75 -18.02
CA TYR A 185 4.46 3.09 -19.27
C TYR A 185 2.94 3.04 -19.37
N ARG A 186 2.42 3.17 -20.59
CA ARG A 186 1.00 3.05 -20.93
C ARG A 186 0.79 1.88 -21.88
N SER A 187 -0.25 1.13 -21.66
CA SER A 187 -0.80 0.16 -22.60
C SER A 187 -2.20 0.58 -23.03
N ASP A 188 -2.52 0.40 -24.30
CA ASP A 188 -3.88 0.54 -24.85
C ASP A 188 -4.45 -0.82 -25.28
N SER A 189 -3.81 -1.91 -24.84
CA SER A 189 -4.08 -3.28 -25.26
C SER A 189 -4.13 -4.27 -24.07
N ALA A 190 -4.65 -3.84 -22.92
CA ALA A 190 -4.76 -4.68 -21.73
C ALA A 190 -3.41 -5.29 -21.31
N GLY A 191 -2.33 -4.51 -21.41
CA GLY A 191 -0.97 -4.94 -21.03
C GLY A 191 -0.25 -5.79 -22.08
N MET A 192 -0.85 -6.08 -23.24
CA MET A 192 -0.18 -6.86 -24.30
C MET A 192 1.02 -6.14 -24.89
N ALA A 193 0.99 -4.81 -24.93
CA ALA A 193 2.11 -3.97 -25.36
C ALA A 193 2.12 -2.67 -24.55
N TRP A 194 3.33 -2.20 -24.25
CA TRP A 194 3.54 -1.00 -23.45
C TRP A 194 4.41 0.02 -24.20
N LYS A 195 4.09 1.30 -24.02
CA LYS A 195 4.83 2.44 -24.53
C LYS A 195 5.26 3.33 -23.37
N LYS A 196 6.52 3.74 -23.33
CA LYS A 196 7.04 4.70 -22.37
C LYS A 196 6.46 6.09 -22.61
N ILE A 197 6.00 6.76 -21.54
CA ILE A 197 5.32 8.06 -21.59
C ILE A 197 5.88 9.02 -20.53
N ASN A 198 7.18 9.28 -20.58
CA ASN A 198 7.90 10.06 -19.55
C ASN A 198 8.04 11.56 -19.86
N ASN A 199 7.47 12.05 -20.96
CA ASN A 199 7.64 13.46 -21.37
C ASN A 199 7.16 14.42 -20.28
N GLY A 200 8.06 15.27 -19.75
CA GLY A 200 7.79 16.21 -18.66
C GLY A 200 7.92 15.65 -17.25
N LEU A 201 8.18 14.34 -17.07
CA LEU A 201 8.38 13.78 -15.72
C LEU A 201 9.69 14.25 -15.09
N ILE A 202 10.79 14.24 -15.83
CA ILE A 202 12.10 14.78 -15.42
C ILE A 202 12.87 15.20 -16.66
N PRO A 203 13.66 16.29 -16.62
CA PRO A 203 14.60 16.63 -17.67
C PRO A 203 15.62 15.49 -17.87
N GLU A 204 15.92 15.15 -19.12
CA GLU A 204 16.90 14.09 -19.47
C GLU A 204 18.26 14.27 -18.78
N GLN A 205 18.64 15.51 -18.51
CA GLN A 205 19.88 15.87 -17.82
C GLN A 205 19.95 15.41 -16.37
N GLU A 206 18.81 15.29 -15.67
CA GLU A 206 18.77 14.76 -14.30
C GLU A 206 18.77 13.23 -14.26
N LEU A 207 18.33 12.57 -15.33
CA LEU A 207 18.42 11.10 -15.47
C LEU A 207 19.87 10.63 -15.66
N MET A 208 20.75 11.48 -16.17
CA MET A 208 22.19 11.18 -16.33
C MET A 208 22.96 11.09 -15.00
N GLY A 209 22.38 11.58 -13.90
CA GLY A 209 22.95 11.46 -12.55
C GLY A 209 22.73 10.10 -11.87
N GLY A 210 22.19 9.11 -12.56
CA GLY A 210 22.06 7.72 -12.06
C GLY A 210 20.97 7.48 -11.01
N MET A 211 20.13 8.45 -10.68
CA MET A 211 18.96 8.24 -9.82
C MET A 211 17.75 7.88 -10.66
N ALA A 212 17.34 6.61 -10.57
CA ALA A 212 16.13 6.12 -11.22
C ALA A 212 14.88 6.87 -10.72
N LEU A 213 14.02 7.30 -11.66
CA LEU A 213 12.70 7.85 -11.32
C LEU A 213 11.76 6.70 -10.93
N GLY A 214 11.67 6.41 -9.63
CA GLY A 214 10.67 5.47 -9.13
C GLY A 214 9.28 6.10 -9.16
N VAL A 215 8.33 5.43 -9.82
CA VAL A 215 6.91 5.81 -9.81
C VAL A 215 6.16 4.84 -8.91
N ASN A 216 5.79 5.32 -7.73
CA ASN A 216 5.30 4.45 -6.64
C ASN A 216 3.78 4.29 -6.65
N ALA A 217 3.06 5.30 -7.14
CA ALA A 217 1.61 5.30 -7.19
C ALA A 217 1.10 5.98 -8.46
N ILE A 218 0.04 5.44 -9.04
CA ILE A 218 -0.68 6.04 -10.16
C ILE A 218 -2.17 6.03 -9.82
N ALA A 219 -2.85 7.15 -10.02
CA ALA A 219 -4.28 7.27 -9.78
C ALA A 219 -4.96 8.05 -10.92
N PHE A 220 -6.08 7.51 -11.41
CA PHE A 220 -6.94 8.18 -12.36
C PHE A 220 -7.92 9.10 -11.64
N ASP A 221 -8.18 10.28 -12.21
CA ASP A 221 -9.32 11.08 -11.82
C ASP A 221 -10.62 10.31 -12.15
N VAL A 222 -11.51 10.19 -11.18
CA VAL A 222 -12.73 9.37 -11.30
C VAL A 222 -13.78 9.99 -12.22
N VAL A 223 -13.76 11.33 -12.36
CA VAL A 223 -14.69 12.09 -13.21
C VAL A 223 -14.13 12.25 -14.63
N ASN A 224 -12.87 12.62 -14.73
CA ASN A 224 -12.17 12.77 -16.00
C ASN A 224 -10.91 11.90 -16.06
N PRO A 225 -11.01 10.62 -16.48
CA PRO A 225 -9.87 9.71 -16.52
C PRO A 225 -8.75 10.05 -17.52
N ASP A 226 -8.90 11.13 -18.30
CA ASP A 226 -7.80 11.70 -19.08
C ASP A 226 -6.78 12.39 -18.16
N ILE A 227 -7.21 12.75 -16.95
CA ILE A 227 -6.35 13.26 -15.88
C ILE A 227 -5.82 12.09 -15.07
N VAL A 228 -4.48 12.01 -14.98
CA VAL A 228 -3.79 10.97 -14.20
C VAL A 228 -2.75 11.62 -13.31
N TYR A 229 -2.68 11.16 -12.08
CA TYR A 229 -1.70 11.58 -11.08
C TYR A 229 -0.65 10.49 -10.90
N ALA A 230 0.60 10.89 -10.73
CA ALA A 230 1.73 9.98 -10.51
C ALA A 230 2.57 10.45 -9.31
N GLY A 231 2.60 9.63 -8.27
CA GLY A 231 3.47 9.80 -7.11
C GLY A 231 4.83 9.16 -7.36
N THR A 232 5.87 9.95 -7.24
CA THR A 232 7.22 9.52 -7.59
C THR A 232 8.20 9.72 -6.44
N THR A 233 9.41 9.24 -6.61
CA THR A 233 10.55 9.54 -5.71
C THR A 233 10.98 11.02 -5.75
N LYS A 234 10.44 11.81 -6.68
CA LYS A 234 10.77 13.23 -6.92
C LYS A 234 9.56 14.17 -6.75
N GLY A 235 8.46 13.68 -6.19
CA GLY A 235 7.26 14.46 -5.96
C GLY A 235 6.05 13.95 -6.72
N LEU A 236 5.05 14.82 -6.87
CA LEU A 236 3.78 14.53 -7.50
C LEU A 236 3.70 15.15 -8.90
N PHE A 237 3.26 14.37 -9.87
CA PHE A 237 3.06 14.77 -11.24
C PHE A 237 1.62 14.55 -11.67
N ARG A 238 1.16 15.31 -12.64
CA ARG A 238 -0.16 15.19 -13.25
C ARG A 238 -0.03 15.26 -14.77
N THR A 239 -0.86 14.52 -15.47
CA THR A 239 -1.13 14.72 -16.89
C THR A 239 -2.61 15.03 -17.10
N THR A 240 -2.93 15.86 -18.08
CA THR A 240 -4.28 16.12 -18.61
C THR A 240 -4.41 15.64 -20.06
N THR A 241 -3.36 15.02 -20.58
CA THR A 241 -3.21 14.61 -21.98
C THR A 241 -2.97 13.11 -22.11
N ARG A 242 -3.52 12.31 -21.16
CA ARG A 242 -3.38 10.83 -21.13
C ARG A 242 -1.93 10.36 -21.13
N GLY A 243 -1.03 11.14 -20.51
CA GLY A 243 0.39 10.83 -20.38
C GLY A 243 1.27 11.30 -21.54
N GLU A 244 0.74 12.06 -22.52
CA GLU A 244 1.58 12.65 -23.56
C GLU A 244 2.51 13.72 -23.00
N GLN A 245 2.02 14.46 -21.98
CA GLN A 245 2.78 15.46 -21.26
C GLN A 245 2.46 15.37 -19.77
N TRP A 246 3.50 15.33 -18.95
CA TRP A 246 3.40 15.40 -17.49
C TRP A 246 3.88 16.76 -17.00
N GLU A 247 3.25 17.26 -15.95
CA GLU A 247 3.65 18.47 -15.23
C GLU A 247 3.83 18.15 -13.74
N ARG A 248 4.84 18.70 -13.11
CA ARG A 248 5.01 18.64 -11.67
C ARG A 248 3.99 19.56 -11.03
N ILE A 249 3.23 19.05 -10.08
CA ILE A 249 2.28 19.82 -9.27
C ILE A 249 2.72 19.81 -7.81
N GLY A 250 2.10 20.69 -6.99
CA GLY A 250 2.42 20.77 -5.58
C GLY A 250 3.79 21.41 -5.31
N GLN A 251 4.08 22.54 -5.95
CA GLN A 251 5.32 23.29 -5.68
C GLN A 251 5.46 23.74 -4.22
N SER A 252 4.35 23.84 -3.48
CA SER A 252 4.33 24.11 -2.04
C SER A 252 4.64 22.89 -1.18
N LEU A 253 4.61 21.68 -1.77
CA LEU A 253 5.06 20.49 -1.07
C LEU A 253 6.58 20.51 -0.92
N PRO A 254 7.13 20.11 0.24
CA PRO A 254 8.55 19.82 0.32
C PRO A 254 8.91 18.73 -0.71
N ASP A 255 10.18 18.58 -1.06
CA ASP A 255 10.63 17.50 -1.95
C ASP A 255 10.30 16.14 -1.33
N LEU A 256 9.13 15.62 -1.68
CA LEU A 256 8.56 14.44 -1.07
C LEU A 256 8.63 13.23 -1.99
N PHE A 257 9.10 12.14 -1.41
CA PHE A 257 8.81 10.81 -1.91
C PHE A 257 7.30 10.54 -1.68
N VAL A 258 6.52 10.45 -2.76
CA VAL A 258 5.09 10.13 -2.69
C VAL A 258 4.92 8.62 -2.80
N SER A 259 4.48 7.97 -1.73
CA SER A 259 4.28 6.52 -1.68
C SER A 259 2.86 6.08 -2.05
N GLY A 260 1.86 6.96 -1.86
CA GLY A 260 0.46 6.68 -2.14
C GLY A 260 -0.32 7.93 -2.51
N ILE A 261 -1.35 7.75 -3.34
CA ILE A 261 -2.29 8.78 -3.77
C ILE A 261 -3.70 8.25 -3.56
N LEU A 262 -4.56 9.05 -2.95
CA LEU A 262 -6.00 8.80 -2.90
C LEU A 262 -6.74 9.99 -3.52
N LEU A 263 -7.76 9.69 -4.32
CA LEU A 263 -8.74 10.67 -4.78
C LEU A 263 -10.05 10.42 -4.05
N ASP A 264 -10.69 11.51 -3.62
CA ASP A 264 -12.02 11.44 -3.02
C ASP A 264 -13.05 11.13 -4.13
N PRO A 265 -13.78 10.01 -4.08
CA PRO A 265 -14.74 9.66 -5.12
C PRO A 265 -16.00 10.55 -5.10
N ILE A 266 -16.24 11.30 -4.02
CA ILE A 266 -17.39 12.19 -3.84
C ILE A 266 -17.01 13.63 -4.17
N GLN A 267 -15.79 14.04 -3.83
CA GLN A 267 -15.19 15.35 -4.11
C GLN A 267 -13.93 15.18 -4.95
N PRO A 268 -14.03 15.00 -6.27
CA PRO A 268 -12.93 14.58 -7.14
C PRO A 268 -11.73 15.54 -7.16
N GLU A 269 -11.94 16.81 -6.81
CA GLU A 269 -10.89 17.81 -6.64
C GLU A 269 -10.08 17.60 -5.36
N THR A 270 -10.58 16.78 -4.42
CA THR A 270 -9.86 16.48 -3.16
C THR A 270 -8.92 15.30 -3.33
N LEU A 271 -7.65 15.56 -3.06
CA LEU A 271 -6.56 14.59 -3.12
C LEU A 271 -5.89 14.43 -1.76
N TYR A 272 -5.43 13.21 -1.50
CA TYR A 272 -4.55 12.92 -0.38
C TYR A 272 -3.31 12.20 -0.90
N ILE A 273 -2.15 12.58 -0.39
CA ILE A 273 -0.89 11.86 -0.63
C ILE A 273 -0.25 11.46 0.69
N GLY A 274 0.48 10.37 0.65
CA GLY A 274 1.26 9.88 1.79
C GLY A 274 2.69 9.55 1.40
N GLY A 275 3.58 9.68 2.38
CA GLY A 275 4.99 9.37 2.22
C GLY A 275 5.77 9.62 3.51
N PRO A 276 7.11 9.68 3.44
CA PRO A 276 7.96 9.95 4.61
C PRO A 276 7.74 11.32 5.27
N GLY A 277 7.02 12.23 4.58
CA GLY A 277 6.66 13.58 5.09
C GLY A 277 5.27 13.66 5.73
N GLY A 278 4.59 12.52 5.94
CA GLY A 278 3.24 12.47 6.49
C GLY A 278 2.15 12.39 5.43
N VAL A 279 0.94 12.77 5.85
CA VAL A 279 -0.23 12.90 5.00
C VAL A 279 -0.40 14.37 4.60
N TRP A 280 -0.66 14.61 3.33
CA TRP A 280 -0.96 15.92 2.79
C TRP A 280 -2.31 15.86 2.06
N LYS A 281 -3.10 16.94 2.21
CA LYS A 281 -4.41 17.11 1.59
C LYS A 281 -4.40 18.29 0.65
N SER A 282 -4.99 18.12 -0.52
CA SER A 282 -5.32 19.18 -1.47
C SER A 282 -6.83 19.21 -1.69
N PRO A 283 -7.51 20.37 -1.60
CA PRO A 283 -8.92 20.49 -1.92
C PRO A 283 -9.19 20.94 -3.36
N ASP A 284 -8.17 21.11 -4.19
CA ASP A 284 -8.22 21.86 -5.45
C ASP A 284 -7.38 21.21 -6.57
N SER A 285 -7.46 19.89 -6.69
CA SER A 285 -6.80 19.09 -7.71
C SER A 285 -5.28 19.23 -7.72
N GLY A 286 -4.68 19.44 -6.53
CA GLY A 286 -3.24 19.51 -6.34
C GLY A 286 -2.62 20.89 -6.52
N GLN A 287 -3.42 21.97 -6.58
CA GLN A 287 -2.89 23.34 -6.68
C GLN A 287 -2.35 23.81 -5.34
N THR A 288 -3.10 23.60 -4.25
CA THR A 288 -2.63 23.91 -2.89
C THR A 288 -2.62 22.65 -2.01
N TRP A 289 -1.71 22.64 -1.03
CA TRP A 289 -1.52 21.50 -0.15
C TRP A 289 -1.38 21.94 1.30
N THR A 290 -2.02 21.18 2.18
CA THR A 290 -1.95 21.38 3.63
C THR A 290 -1.51 20.08 4.30
N ALA A 291 -0.57 20.15 5.23
CA ALA A 291 -0.18 19.02 6.05
C ALA A 291 -1.34 18.58 6.95
N SER A 292 -1.63 17.30 6.96
CA SER A 292 -2.78 16.69 7.62
C SER A 292 -2.32 15.61 8.61
N ASN A 293 -1.51 16.01 9.59
CA ASN A 293 -0.73 15.09 10.43
C ASN A 293 -1.09 15.12 11.92
N ARG A 294 -2.11 15.89 12.32
CA ARG A 294 -2.49 16.04 13.73
C ARG A 294 -2.92 14.70 14.32
N GLY A 295 -2.20 14.23 15.33
CA GLY A 295 -2.46 12.95 16.00
C GLY A 295 -1.61 11.77 15.48
N LEU A 296 -0.86 11.92 14.40
CA LEU A 296 0.11 10.93 13.95
C LEU A 296 1.37 10.98 14.82
N ALA A 297 1.81 9.84 15.35
CA ALA A 297 3.07 9.74 16.09
C ALA A 297 4.29 9.53 15.16
N SER A 298 4.06 9.14 13.90
CA SER A 298 5.08 9.00 12.87
C SER A 298 4.59 9.57 11.56
N LEU A 299 5.45 10.34 10.89
CA LEU A 299 5.17 10.90 9.57
C LEU A 299 5.63 9.96 8.43
N ASN A 300 6.16 8.79 8.73
CA ASN A 300 6.55 7.84 7.69
C ASN A 300 5.35 6.97 7.31
N ILE A 301 4.54 7.46 6.36
CA ILE A 301 3.32 6.79 5.88
C ILE A 301 3.69 5.79 4.80
N ARG A 302 3.33 4.53 4.99
CA ARG A 302 3.53 3.44 4.04
C ARG A 302 2.28 3.04 3.29
N ALA A 303 1.11 3.16 3.93
CA ALA A 303 -0.17 2.79 3.35
C ALA A 303 -1.22 3.86 3.69
N LEU A 304 -2.01 4.24 2.71
CA LEU A 304 -3.20 5.07 2.87
C LEU A 304 -4.39 4.34 2.25
N ALA A 305 -5.53 4.40 2.91
CA ALA A 305 -6.79 3.90 2.37
C ALA A 305 -7.94 4.82 2.76
N MET A 306 -8.94 4.93 1.89
CA MET A 306 -10.16 5.68 2.11
C MET A 306 -11.34 4.73 2.11
N SER A 307 -12.29 4.91 3.02
CA SER A 307 -13.50 4.09 3.06
C SER A 307 -14.30 4.27 1.76
N PRO A 308 -14.70 3.17 1.10
CA PRO A 308 -15.46 3.26 -0.15
C PRO A 308 -16.90 3.76 0.06
N ARG A 309 -17.34 3.88 1.30
CA ARG A 309 -18.71 4.30 1.69
C ARG A 309 -18.79 5.70 2.27
N ASP A 310 -17.68 6.18 2.84
CA ASP A 310 -17.61 7.48 3.48
C ASP A 310 -16.20 8.05 3.30
N SER A 311 -16.04 9.01 2.43
CA SER A 311 -14.75 9.63 2.12
C SER A 311 -14.16 10.45 3.28
N HIS A 312 -14.93 10.71 4.36
CA HIS A 312 -14.40 11.32 5.58
C HIS A 312 -13.56 10.33 6.40
N ILE A 313 -13.75 9.03 6.17
CA ILE A 313 -13.03 7.98 6.90
C ILE A 313 -11.80 7.56 6.10
N LEU A 314 -10.62 7.82 6.67
CA LEU A 314 -9.33 7.43 6.13
C LEU A 314 -8.54 6.58 7.13
N TYR A 315 -7.66 5.76 6.60
CA TYR A 315 -6.72 4.97 7.38
C TYR A 315 -5.30 5.25 6.90
N ALA A 316 -4.38 5.40 7.85
CA ALA A 316 -2.96 5.61 7.59
C ALA A 316 -2.14 4.56 8.32
N GLY A 317 -1.39 3.77 7.58
CA GLY A 317 -0.41 2.82 8.08
C GLY A 317 0.97 3.44 8.11
N THR A 318 1.63 3.41 9.26
CA THR A 318 2.95 4.00 9.44
C THR A 318 4.06 2.96 9.48
N ASN A 319 5.28 3.41 9.26
CA ASN A 319 6.47 2.58 9.44
C ASN A 319 6.92 2.63 10.90
N GLY A 320 6.33 1.78 11.76
CA GLY A 320 6.76 1.59 13.14
C GLY A 320 5.87 2.19 14.24
N SER A 321 4.84 2.99 13.90
CA SER A 321 3.89 3.53 14.90
C SER A 321 2.46 2.99 14.74
N GLY A 322 2.29 1.94 13.93
CA GLY A 322 1.01 1.25 13.77
C GLY A 322 0.04 1.93 12.82
N LEU A 323 -1.23 1.61 13.01
CA LEU A 323 -2.37 2.05 12.21
C LEU A 323 -3.06 3.24 12.87
N TYR A 324 -3.52 4.17 12.05
CA TYR A 324 -4.32 5.33 12.45
C TYR A 324 -5.59 5.43 11.62
N ARG A 325 -6.64 6.00 12.22
CA ARG A 325 -7.91 6.31 11.56
C ARG A 325 -8.23 7.79 11.71
N SER A 326 -8.76 8.38 10.66
CA SER A 326 -9.43 9.68 10.66
C SER A 326 -10.90 9.47 10.35
N THR A 327 -11.78 10.29 10.93
CA THR A 327 -13.22 10.36 10.64
C THR A 327 -13.66 11.77 10.23
N ASP A 328 -12.69 12.63 9.95
CA ASP A 328 -12.87 14.05 9.67
C ASP A 328 -12.07 14.52 8.45
N SER A 329 -11.98 13.66 7.43
CA SER A 329 -11.25 13.92 6.18
C SER A 329 -9.78 14.28 6.41
N SER A 330 -9.11 13.51 7.27
CA SER A 330 -7.72 13.64 7.70
C SER A 330 -7.37 14.84 8.59
N ALA A 331 -8.33 15.63 9.07
CA ALA A 331 -8.03 16.76 9.95
C ALA A 331 -7.38 16.30 11.27
N THR A 332 -7.82 15.15 11.79
CA THR A 332 -7.22 14.50 12.96
C THR A 332 -7.10 12.99 12.78
N TRP A 333 -6.08 12.40 13.43
CA TRP A 333 -5.82 10.96 13.39
C TRP A 333 -5.82 10.37 14.80
N THR A 334 -6.52 9.24 14.95
CA THR A 334 -6.59 8.47 16.19
C THR A 334 -5.89 7.12 15.99
N PRO A 335 -5.00 6.70 16.89
CA PRO A 335 -4.35 5.40 16.79
C PRO A 335 -5.34 4.26 16.94
N LEU A 336 -5.21 3.24 16.08
CA LEU A 336 -5.92 1.97 16.16
C LEU A 336 -4.94 0.86 16.54
N PRO A 337 -4.78 0.54 17.83
CA PRO A 337 -3.88 -0.53 18.24
C PRO A 337 -4.41 -1.88 17.76
N LEU A 338 -3.53 -2.70 17.17
CA LEU A 338 -3.86 -4.07 16.73
C LEU A 338 -3.99 -5.00 17.95
N LYS A 339 -4.99 -4.73 18.81
CA LYS A 339 -5.30 -5.58 19.95
C LYS A 339 -6.07 -6.79 19.46
N ALA A 340 -5.55 -7.99 19.72
CA ALA A 340 -6.29 -9.21 19.48
C ALA A 340 -7.61 -9.21 20.27
N ALA A 341 -8.69 -9.69 19.66
CA ALA A 341 -9.90 -10.03 20.40
C ALA A 341 -9.53 -11.06 21.47
N PRO A 342 -10.10 -10.99 22.68
CA PRO A 342 -9.88 -12.00 23.69
C PRO A 342 -10.26 -13.37 23.13
N ASP A 343 -9.39 -14.36 23.32
CA ASP A 343 -9.62 -15.75 22.88
C ASP A 343 -11.00 -16.22 23.38
N GLN A 344 -11.90 -16.51 22.45
CA GLN A 344 -13.22 -17.10 22.75
C GLN A 344 -13.11 -18.63 22.91
N THR A 345 -12.02 -19.10 23.51
CA THR A 345 -11.89 -20.49 23.93
C THR A 345 -12.22 -20.59 25.42
N GLN A 346 -13.49 -20.72 25.73
CA GLN A 346 -14.02 -21.43 26.92
C GLN A 346 -15.16 -22.31 26.49
#